data_f5c310275b6469245ac68f722e98f8f8
#
_entry.id   f5c310275b6469245ac68f722e98f8f8
#
_cell.length_a   1.000
_cell.length_b   1.000
_cell.length_c   1.000
_cell.angle_alpha   90.00
_cell.angle_beta   90.00
_cell.angle_gamma   90.00
#
_symmetry.space_group_name_H-M   'P 1'
#
loop_
_entity.id
_entity.type
_entity.pdbx_description
1 polymer ?
#
loop_
_entity_poly.entity_id
_entity_poly.type
_entity_poly.pdbx_seq_one_letter_code
_entity_poly.pdbx_strand_id
1 'polypeptide(L)'
;GIPFDGSSIRGFQEIHESDMLLKADPETAFVDPTAETPTLVLSCNVFDPITEVAYSRDPRYVAQKAEAYAKSTGLADTVYFAPEAEFFVFDGVRYTSTPNESGFSIDSEEGWWSSNREGSKGGQIQPKRGYFPVSPTDTLQELRNKFMLAMQAAGITMDLHHHEVATAGQSEMSMTFTTLTRMADDLLLYKYIIKNMARKYGKTVTFMPKPIFGDNSSGMHVHSSLWKDGKNVFYDEKGYAGLSQTAKYYIGGLLKHAPALLALTSPTTNSYRRLVPGYEAPVNIAYSQRNRSAICRIPANKSSKAKRVEFRAPDATANPYLAFSAILMAGIDGIMNKIDPGEPKDVDLYELPAAEKALIK
;
A
#
# COMPACT_ATOMS: atom_id res chain seq x y z
N GLY A 1 31.41 -0.66 2.28
CA GLY A 1 30.23 -1.50 2.18
C GLY A 1 30.34 -2.72 3.09
N ILE A 2 29.23 -3.39 3.35
CA ILE A 2 29.12 -4.61 4.17
C ILE A 2 28.84 -5.78 3.23
N PRO A 3 29.70 -6.82 3.17
CA PRO A 3 29.45 -8.00 2.34
C PRO A 3 28.32 -8.85 2.91
N PHE A 4 27.56 -9.50 2.03
CA PHE A 4 26.55 -10.51 2.40
C PHE A 4 26.41 -11.56 1.29
N ASP A 5 25.84 -12.72 1.63
CA ASP A 5 25.57 -13.80 0.70
C ASP A 5 24.18 -13.62 0.05
N GLY A 6 24.19 -13.18 -1.20
CA GLY A 6 22.97 -12.99 -1.99
C GLY A 6 22.32 -14.31 -2.41
N SER A 7 23.05 -15.41 -2.49
CA SER A 7 22.52 -16.73 -2.86
C SER A 7 21.66 -17.36 -1.76
N SER A 8 21.85 -16.94 -0.51
CA SER A 8 21.00 -17.33 0.61
C SER A 8 19.60 -16.69 0.55
N ILE A 9 19.40 -15.67 -0.27
CA ILE A 9 18.11 -15.05 -0.52
C ILE A 9 17.48 -15.71 -1.75
N ARG A 10 16.40 -16.45 -1.53
CA ARG A 10 15.74 -17.24 -2.57
C ARG A 10 15.40 -16.41 -3.82
N GLY A 11 15.97 -16.81 -4.98
CA GLY A 11 15.73 -16.18 -6.27
C GLY A 11 16.41 -14.83 -6.46
N PHE A 12 17.30 -14.42 -5.53
CA PHE A 12 18.00 -13.15 -5.61
C PHE A 12 19.30 -13.28 -6.41
N GLN A 13 20.18 -14.24 -6.07
CA GLN A 13 21.45 -14.47 -6.78
C GLN A 13 21.77 -15.96 -6.89
N GLU A 14 22.62 -16.31 -7.86
CA GLU A 14 23.08 -17.67 -8.06
C GLU A 14 24.27 -18.00 -7.11
N ILE A 15 24.45 -19.29 -6.79
CA ILE A 15 25.45 -19.71 -5.81
C ILE A 15 26.91 -19.41 -6.24
N HIS A 16 27.17 -19.34 -7.54
CA HIS A 16 28.50 -19.04 -8.09
C HIS A 16 28.82 -17.54 -8.19
N GLU A 17 27.81 -16.68 -7.88
CA GLU A 17 27.91 -15.23 -7.80
C GLU A 17 27.33 -14.73 -6.47
N SER A 18 27.60 -15.48 -5.39
CA SER A 18 26.92 -15.29 -4.09
C SER A 18 27.23 -13.96 -3.41
N ASP A 19 28.47 -13.49 -3.54
CA ASP A 19 28.93 -12.31 -2.81
C ASP A 19 28.32 -11.03 -3.34
N MET A 20 27.69 -10.29 -2.45
CA MET A 20 27.07 -9.00 -2.72
C MET A 20 27.53 -7.96 -1.70
N LEU A 21 27.41 -6.68 -2.03
CA LEU A 21 27.84 -5.56 -1.19
C LEU A 21 26.66 -4.66 -0.84
N LEU A 22 26.45 -4.40 0.45
CA LEU A 22 25.51 -3.38 0.95
C LEU A 22 26.24 -2.04 1.08
N LYS A 23 25.68 -0.99 0.48
CA LYS A 23 26.09 0.40 0.73
C LYS A 23 24.93 1.14 1.39
N ALA A 24 25.16 1.56 2.64
CA ALA A 24 24.14 2.23 3.45
C ALA A 24 23.81 3.61 2.90
N ASP A 25 22.55 4.00 3.00
CA ASP A 25 22.06 5.34 2.74
C ASP A 25 21.91 6.11 4.07
N PRO A 26 22.81 7.05 4.40
CA PRO A 26 22.80 7.74 5.68
C PRO A 26 21.54 8.55 5.94
N GLU A 27 20.83 9.01 4.89
CA GLU A 27 19.61 9.79 5.05
C GLU A 27 18.41 8.98 5.54
N THR A 28 18.55 7.64 5.54
CA THR A 28 17.53 6.72 6.05
C THR A 28 17.77 6.31 7.50
N ALA A 29 18.80 6.84 8.15
CA ALA A 29 19.21 6.43 9.49
C ALA A 29 18.16 6.79 10.55
N PHE A 30 17.82 5.83 11.39
CA PHE A 30 16.96 6.04 12.56
C PHE A 30 17.38 5.12 13.72
N VAL A 31 17.02 5.52 14.94
CA VAL A 31 17.14 4.65 16.11
C VAL A 31 15.86 3.85 16.24
N ASP A 32 15.98 2.52 16.27
CA ASP A 32 14.83 1.62 16.31
C ASP A 32 14.03 1.78 17.62
N PRO A 33 12.80 2.30 17.59
CA PRO A 33 11.99 2.51 18.79
C PRO A 33 11.37 1.21 19.33
N THR A 34 11.52 0.10 18.60
CA THR A 34 10.97 -1.19 18.99
C THR A 34 12.02 -2.09 19.67
N ALA A 35 13.31 -1.81 19.49
CA ALA A 35 14.40 -2.56 20.09
C ALA A 35 14.60 -2.20 21.56
N GLU A 36 14.94 -3.19 22.40
CA GLU A 36 15.32 -2.96 23.80
C GLU A 36 16.71 -2.35 23.93
N THR A 37 17.64 -2.81 23.08
CA THR A 37 18.98 -2.24 22.97
C THR A 37 18.97 -1.12 21.93
N PRO A 38 19.56 0.05 22.21
CA PRO A 38 19.68 1.12 21.23
C PRO A 38 20.32 0.62 19.93
N THR A 39 19.55 0.60 18.85
CA THR A 39 19.95 0.03 17.57
C THR A 39 19.80 1.08 16.48
N LEU A 40 20.90 1.40 15.80
CA LEU A 40 20.88 2.25 14.61
C LEU A 40 20.56 1.39 13.38
N VAL A 41 19.54 1.79 12.63
CA VAL A 41 19.09 1.13 11.40
C VAL A 41 19.26 2.06 10.21
N LEU A 42 19.71 1.52 9.07
CA LEU A 42 19.84 2.22 7.80
C LEU A 42 19.34 1.33 6.66
N SER A 43 18.66 1.92 5.70
CA SER A 43 18.40 1.26 4.41
C SER A 43 19.68 1.21 3.59
N CYS A 44 19.84 0.12 2.82
CA CYS A 44 21.01 -0.06 1.97
C CYS A 44 20.59 -0.28 0.52
N ASN A 45 21.43 0.12 -0.41
CA ASN A 45 21.41 -0.34 -1.80
C ASN A 45 22.38 -1.51 -1.97
N VAL A 46 22.06 -2.39 -2.91
CA VAL A 46 22.87 -3.57 -3.21
C VAL A 46 23.76 -3.30 -4.43
N PHE A 47 25.01 -3.72 -4.34
CA PHE A 47 26.02 -3.56 -5.37
C PHE A 47 26.74 -4.89 -5.66
N ASP A 48 27.22 -5.02 -6.88
CA ASP A 48 28.21 -6.03 -7.23
C ASP A 48 29.56 -5.66 -6.58
N PRO A 49 30.21 -6.59 -5.85
CA PRO A 49 31.42 -6.27 -5.09
C PRO A 49 32.67 -6.07 -5.97
N ILE A 50 32.68 -6.59 -7.20
CA ILE A 50 33.82 -6.54 -8.12
C ILE A 50 33.76 -5.30 -9.00
N THR A 51 32.59 -5.08 -9.64
CA THR A 51 32.39 -3.96 -10.58
C THR A 51 31.94 -2.69 -9.89
N GLU A 52 31.49 -2.77 -8.64
CA GLU A 52 30.85 -1.71 -7.85
C GLU A 52 29.63 -1.07 -8.54
N VAL A 53 29.03 -1.76 -9.49
CA VAL A 53 27.81 -1.32 -10.15
C VAL A 53 26.60 -1.69 -9.28
N ALA A 54 25.61 -0.81 -9.21
CA ALA A 54 24.36 -1.06 -8.50
C ALA A 54 23.65 -2.29 -9.10
N TYR A 55 23.20 -3.21 -8.21
CA TYR A 55 22.60 -4.45 -8.61
C TYR A 55 21.22 -4.22 -9.26
N SER A 56 21.05 -4.70 -10.48
CA SER A 56 19.88 -4.38 -11.31
C SER A 56 18.56 -4.93 -10.78
N ARG A 57 18.62 -5.99 -9.94
CA ARG A 57 17.45 -6.64 -9.31
C ARG A 57 17.18 -6.10 -7.89
N ASP A 58 17.98 -5.15 -7.38
CA ASP A 58 17.67 -4.47 -6.13
C ASP A 58 16.38 -3.65 -6.29
N PRO A 59 15.27 -3.98 -5.56
CA PRO A 59 14.02 -3.26 -5.70
C PRO A 59 14.13 -1.77 -5.40
N ARG A 60 14.97 -1.39 -4.40
CA ARG A 60 15.19 0.01 -4.06
C ARG A 60 15.88 0.76 -5.19
N TYR A 61 16.85 0.15 -5.82
CA TYR A 61 17.51 0.73 -7.00
C TYR A 61 16.54 0.85 -8.20
N VAL A 62 15.61 -0.09 -8.37
CA VAL A 62 14.54 0.02 -9.38
C VAL A 62 13.69 1.27 -9.15
N ALA A 63 13.34 1.55 -7.89
CA ALA A 63 12.59 2.77 -7.53
C ALA A 63 13.38 4.05 -7.85
N GLN A 64 14.65 4.09 -7.49
CA GLN A 64 15.55 5.22 -7.81
C GLN A 64 15.65 5.44 -9.33
N LYS A 65 15.75 4.36 -10.12
CA LYS A 65 15.75 4.47 -11.59
C LYS A 65 14.42 5.00 -12.13
N ALA A 66 13.28 4.62 -11.55
CA ALA A 66 11.97 5.10 -11.98
C ALA A 66 11.82 6.61 -11.73
N GLU A 67 12.27 7.12 -10.57
CA GLU A 67 12.32 8.56 -10.28
C GLU A 67 13.25 9.32 -11.24
N ALA A 68 14.45 8.78 -11.45
CA ALA A 68 15.42 9.37 -12.38
C ALA A 68 14.88 9.42 -13.82
N TYR A 69 14.17 8.37 -14.24
CA TYR A 69 13.52 8.34 -15.55
C TYR A 69 12.41 9.39 -15.64
N ALA A 70 11.52 9.48 -14.65
CA ALA A 70 10.48 10.52 -14.64
C ALA A 70 11.07 11.92 -14.81
N LYS A 71 12.17 12.23 -14.11
CA LYS A 71 12.90 13.48 -14.22
C LYS A 71 13.52 13.69 -15.62
N SER A 72 14.11 12.63 -16.19
CA SER A 72 14.75 12.70 -17.53
C SER A 72 13.77 12.97 -18.67
N THR A 73 12.50 12.59 -18.51
CA THR A 73 11.44 12.88 -19.49
C THR A 73 11.06 14.37 -19.54
N GLY A 74 11.44 15.14 -18.53
CA GLY A 74 11.02 16.53 -18.36
C GLY A 74 9.54 16.71 -17.97
N LEU A 75 8.80 15.63 -17.72
CA LEU A 75 7.40 15.67 -17.28
C LEU A 75 7.28 16.11 -15.83
N ALA A 76 8.18 15.66 -14.97
CA ALA A 76 8.21 15.98 -13.55
C ALA A 76 9.66 16.01 -13.05
N ASP A 77 9.93 16.87 -12.07
CA ASP A 77 11.16 16.84 -11.29
C ASP A 77 10.99 16.08 -9.97
N THR A 78 9.76 15.96 -9.50
CA THR A 78 9.40 15.30 -8.26
C THR A 78 8.13 14.45 -8.45
N VAL A 79 8.14 13.24 -7.91
CA VAL A 79 7.01 12.33 -7.92
C VAL A 79 6.65 11.97 -6.48
N TYR A 80 5.42 12.26 -6.07
CA TYR A 80 4.94 11.99 -4.72
C TYR A 80 4.02 10.78 -4.69
N PHE A 81 4.20 9.98 -3.65
CA PHE A 81 3.39 8.80 -3.35
C PHE A 81 2.89 8.84 -1.91
N ALA A 82 1.72 8.27 -1.68
CA ALA A 82 1.14 8.03 -0.36
C ALA A 82 0.27 6.77 -0.38
N PRO A 83 0.70 5.66 0.22
CA PRO A 83 -0.11 4.46 0.36
C PRO A 83 -1.00 4.54 1.60
N GLU A 84 -2.21 4.01 1.51
CA GLU A 84 -3.14 3.74 2.61
C GLU A 84 -3.09 2.23 2.91
N ALA A 85 -2.10 1.80 3.70
CA ALA A 85 -1.89 0.38 3.97
C ALA A 85 -2.72 -0.09 5.18
N GLU A 86 -3.80 -0.80 4.91
CA GLU A 86 -4.66 -1.40 5.92
C GLU A 86 -4.08 -2.70 6.48
N PHE A 87 -4.45 -3.02 7.72
CA PHE A 87 -4.00 -4.23 8.40
C PHE A 87 -5.01 -4.69 9.45
N PHE A 88 -4.89 -5.95 9.89
CA PHE A 88 -5.65 -6.47 11.01
C PHE A 88 -4.75 -6.70 12.23
N VAL A 89 -5.30 -6.42 13.40
CA VAL A 89 -4.68 -6.71 14.71
C VAL A 89 -5.49 -7.81 15.39
N PHE A 90 -4.84 -8.96 15.64
CA PHE A 90 -5.48 -10.10 16.29
C PHE A 90 -4.84 -10.37 17.66
N ASP A 91 -5.62 -11.00 18.57
CA ASP A 91 -5.12 -11.51 19.83
C ASP A 91 -4.32 -12.80 19.64
N GLY A 92 -4.67 -13.59 18.65
CA GLY A 92 -3.95 -14.80 18.31
C GLY A 92 -4.36 -15.38 16.96
N VAL A 93 -3.44 -16.09 16.34
CA VAL A 93 -3.67 -16.85 15.11
C VAL A 93 -3.05 -18.22 15.24
N ARG A 94 -3.85 -19.26 14.95
CA ARG A 94 -3.38 -20.63 14.83
C ARG A 94 -3.72 -21.14 13.43
N TYR A 95 -2.81 -21.86 12.81
CA TYR A 95 -3.05 -22.47 11.51
C TYR A 95 -2.33 -23.81 11.39
N THR A 96 -2.92 -24.70 10.60
CA THR A 96 -2.34 -25.99 10.19
C THR A 96 -2.37 -26.05 8.66
N SER A 97 -1.25 -26.43 8.06
CA SER A 97 -1.13 -26.65 6.62
C SER A 97 -0.16 -27.81 6.38
N THR A 98 -0.69 -29.01 6.46
CA THR A 98 0.05 -30.27 6.24
C THR A 98 -0.63 -31.06 5.11
N PRO A 99 -0.01 -32.11 4.58
CA PRO A 99 -0.63 -32.90 3.50
C PRO A 99 -1.99 -33.54 3.84
N ASN A 100 -2.28 -33.73 5.13
CA ASN A 100 -3.47 -34.40 5.62
C ASN A 100 -4.43 -33.48 6.40
N GLU A 101 -4.03 -32.27 6.71
CA GLU A 101 -4.85 -31.35 7.48
C GLU A 101 -4.61 -29.88 7.04
N SER A 102 -5.68 -29.11 6.96
CA SER A 102 -5.62 -27.69 6.67
C SER A 102 -6.70 -26.94 7.43
N GLY A 103 -6.33 -25.84 8.07
CA GLY A 103 -7.27 -24.99 8.79
C GLY A 103 -6.60 -23.82 9.47
N PHE A 104 -7.41 -22.87 9.96
CA PHE A 104 -6.95 -21.76 10.78
C PHE A 104 -7.99 -21.35 11.80
N SER A 105 -7.54 -20.66 12.84
CA SER A 105 -8.38 -20.03 13.84
C SER A 105 -7.79 -18.69 14.23
N ILE A 106 -8.65 -17.67 14.30
CA ILE A 106 -8.29 -16.30 14.64
C ILE A 106 -9.00 -15.91 15.92
N ASP A 107 -8.25 -15.35 16.87
CA ASP A 107 -8.77 -14.75 18.08
C ASP A 107 -8.72 -13.24 18.00
N SER A 108 -9.83 -12.57 18.35
CA SER A 108 -9.93 -11.11 18.43
C SER A 108 -10.98 -10.72 19.47
N GLU A 109 -10.62 -9.83 20.38
CA GLU A 109 -11.55 -9.25 21.35
C GLU A 109 -12.70 -8.50 20.65
N GLU A 110 -12.42 -7.87 19.52
CA GLU A 110 -13.40 -7.13 18.70
C GLU A 110 -14.18 -8.03 17.74
N GLY A 111 -13.75 -9.27 17.53
CA GLY A 111 -14.40 -10.19 16.60
C GLY A 111 -15.81 -10.57 17.06
N TRP A 112 -16.80 -10.42 16.17
CA TRP A 112 -18.22 -10.71 16.46
C TRP A 112 -18.45 -12.14 16.98
N TRP A 113 -17.60 -13.11 16.60
CA TRP A 113 -17.62 -14.49 17.08
C TRP A 113 -17.14 -14.66 18.52
N SER A 114 -16.58 -13.63 19.13
CA SER A 114 -16.04 -13.67 20.49
C SER A 114 -17.04 -13.29 21.57
N SER A 115 -18.30 -12.99 21.21
CA SER A 115 -19.33 -12.50 22.14
C SER A 115 -19.71 -13.52 23.23
N ASN A 116 -19.56 -14.82 22.99
CA ASN A 116 -19.88 -15.89 23.96
C ASN A 116 -18.62 -16.48 24.64
N ARG A 117 -17.45 -15.89 24.48
CA ARG A 117 -16.22 -16.35 25.13
C ARG A 117 -16.18 -15.91 26.59
N GLU A 118 -15.56 -16.73 27.43
CA GLU A 118 -15.26 -16.36 28.81
C GLU A 118 -14.44 -15.07 28.86
N GLY A 119 -14.84 -14.12 29.71
CA GLY A 119 -14.22 -12.79 29.81
C GLY A 119 -14.67 -11.78 28.74
N SER A 120 -15.58 -12.15 27.85
CA SER A 120 -16.16 -11.18 26.89
C SER A 120 -16.86 -10.05 27.64
N LYS A 121 -16.55 -8.80 27.24
CA LYS A 121 -17.15 -7.57 27.80
C LYS A 121 -18.32 -7.05 26.98
N GLY A 122 -18.71 -7.76 25.92
CA GLY A 122 -19.69 -7.26 24.94
C GLY A 122 -19.10 -6.21 24.01
N GLY A 123 -19.93 -5.61 23.19
CA GLY A 123 -19.54 -4.52 22.29
C GLY A 123 -18.76 -4.95 21.05
N GLN A 124 -18.73 -6.24 20.70
CA GLN A 124 -18.07 -6.74 19.51
C GLN A 124 -18.62 -6.10 18.24
N ILE A 125 -17.69 -5.76 17.35
CA ILE A 125 -18.01 -5.15 16.07
C ILE A 125 -18.58 -6.20 15.12
N GLN A 126 -19.77 -5.95 14.58
CA GLN A 126 -20.38 -6.80 13.57
C GLN A 126 -19.70 -6.64 12.22
N PRO A 127 -19.75 -7.64 11.32
CA PRO A 127 -19.23 -7.50 9.96
C PRO A 127 -19.70 -6.22 9.27
N LYS A 128 -18.82 -5.51 8.61
CA LYS A 128 -19.04 -4.22 7.91
C LYS A 128 -19.52 -3.06 8.80
N ARG A 129 -19.31 -3.11 10.11
CA ARG A 129 -19.74 -2.05 11.04
C ARG A 129 -18.58 -1.43 11.85
N GLY A 130 -17.33 -1.66 11.42
CA GLY A 130 -16.15 -1.20 12.14
C GLY A 130 -15.65 0.20 11.78
N TYR A 131 -16.30 0.91 10.85
CA TYR A 131 -15.78 2.19 10.38
C TYR A 131 -15.99 3.31 11.42
N PHE A 132 -14.88 3.84 11.94
CA PHE A 132 -14.82 4.94 12.91
C PHE A 132 -15.63 4.74 14.20
N PRO A 133 -15.61 3.57 14.88
CA PRO A 133 -16.14 3.50 16.23
C PRO A 133 -15.27 4.32 17.18
N VAL A 134 -15.82 4.67 18.32
CA VAL A 134 -15.07 5.30 19.42
C VAL A 134 -14.92 4.32 20.59
N SER A 135 -13.94 4.58 21.46
CA SER A 135 -13.80 3.81 22.68
C SER A 135 -15.07 3.88 23.54
N PRO A 136 -15.51 2.79 24.19
CA PRO A 136 -14.79 1.53 24.38
C PRO A 136 -14.97 0.49 23.27
N THR A 137 -15.77 0.73 22.23
CA THR A 137 -15.98 -0.23 21.13
C THR A 137 -14.70 -0.39 20.30
N ASP A 138 -13.99 0.70 20.01
CA ASP A 138 -12.64 0.67 19.47
C ASP A 138 -11.65 0.34 20.61
N THR A 139 -11.32 -0.92 20.78
CA THR A 139 -10.40 -1.37 21.83
C THR A 139 -8.94 -1.14 21.47
N LEU A 140 -8.65 -0.80 20.20
CA LEU A 140 -7.29 -0.70 19.65
C LEU A 140 -6.80 0.73 19.48
N GLN A 141 -7.59 1.75 19.80
CA GLN A 141 -7.19 3.14 19.66
C GLN A 141 -5.85 3.45 20.33
N GLU A 142 -5.67 3.02 21.59
CA GLU A 142 -4.42 3.24 22.33
C GLU A 142 -3.24 2.48 21.75
N LEU A 143 -3.46 1.30 21.18
CA LEU A 143 -2.40 0.56 20.51
C LEU A 143 -1.95 1.28 19.21
N ARG A 144 -2.89 1.80 18.43
CA ARG A 144 -2.57 2.60 17.23
C ARG A 144 -1.86 3.91 17.61
N ASN A 145 -2.24 4.57 18.72
CA ASN A 145 -1.51 5.72 19.26
C ASN A 145 -0.03 5.36 19.50
N LYS A 146 0.24 4.21 20.11
CA LYS A 146 1.62 3.74 20.36
C LYS A 146 2.37 3.42 19.08
N PHE A 147 1.70 2.85 18.08
CA PHE A 147 2.30 2.65 16.75
C PHE A 147 2.69 3.99 16.11
N MET A 148 1.79 4.96 16.14
CA MET A 148 2.03 6.30 15.60
C MET A 148 3.23 6.99 16.27
N LEU A 149 3.29 6.98 17.60
CA LEU A 149 4.41 7.55 18.35
C LEU A 149 5.75 6.86 18.03
N ALA A 150 5.75 5.54 17.89
CA ALA A 150 6.94 4.80 17.48
C ALA A 150 7.38 5.16 16.04
N MET A 151 6.44 5.33 15.12
CA MET A 151 6.75 5.78 13.75
C MET A 151 7.33 7.19 13.73
N GLN A 152 6.74 8.10 14.49
CA GLN A 152 7.27 9.48 14.63
C GLN A 152 8.68 9.49 15.23
N ALA A 153 8.95 8.64 16.21
CA ALA A 153 10.29 8.48 16.77
C ALA A 153 11.31 7.93 15.76
N ALA A 154 10.85 7.14 14.78
CA ALA A 154 11.67 6.65 13.66
C ALA A 154 11.75 7.63 12.47
N GLY A 155 11.16 8.84 12.58
CA GLY A 155 11.21 9.89 11.57
C GLY A 155 10.14 9.81 10.48
N ILE A 156 9.12 8.94 10.63
CA ILE A 156 7.97 8.89 9.71
C ILE A 156 6.94 9.93 10.15
N THR A 157 6.54 10.81 9.24
CA THR A 157 5.46 11.76 9.51
C THR A 157 4.10 11.09 9.32
N MET A 158 3.29 11.09 10.37
CA MET A 158 1.97 10.46 10.41
C MET A 158 0.87 11.50 10.46
N ASP A 159 -0.20 11.30 9.69
CA ASP A 159 -1.34 12.21 9.61
C ASP A 159 -2.48 11.80 10.56
N LEU A 160 -2.95 10.57 10.46
CA LEU A 160 -4.08 10.05 11.23
C LEU A 160 -4.07 8.52 11.33
N HIS A 161 -4.93 7.99 12.19
CA HIS A 161 -5.28 6.57 12.22
C HIS A 161 -6.74 6.38 12.62
N HIS A 162 -7.31 5.25 12.24
CA HIS A 162 -8.67 4.86 12.63
C HIS A 162 -8.88 3.34 12.56
N HIS A 163 -9.99 2.88 13.13
CA HIS A 163 -10.50 1.54 12.89
C HIS A 163 -11.21 1.51 11.53
N GLU A 164 -10.97 0.46 10.76
CA GLU A 164 -11.54 0.26 9.44
C GLU A 164 -12.86 -0.55 9.48
N VAL A 165 -13.47 -0.76 8.29
CA VAL A 165 -14.83 -1.28 8.12
C VAL A 165 -15.03 -2.69 8.66
N ALA A 166 -14.04 -3.58 8.56
CA ALA A 166 -14.17 -4.96 9.02
C ALA A 166 -14.23 -5.07 10.55
N THR A 167 -14.83 -6.14 11.03
CA THR A 167 -14.69 -6.57 12.41
C THR A 167 -13.25 -6.96 12.77
N ALA A 168 -13.01 -7.37 14.00
CA ALA A 168 -11.77 -8.03 14.45
C ALA A 168 -10.49 -7.21 14.27
N GLY A 169 -10.57 -5.91 14.52
CA GLY A 169 -9.38 -5.07 14.66
C GLY A 169 -8.74 -4.64 13.35
N GLN A 170 -9.53 -4.46 12.29
CA GLN A 170 -9.02 -3.82 11.08
C GLN A 170 -8.69 -2.36 11.35
N SER A 171 -7.51 -1.94 10.92
CA SER A 171 -6.98 -0.61 11.18
C SER A 171 -6.31 -0.03 9.94
N GLU A 172 -6.33 1.29 9.84
CA GLU A 172 -5.56 2.07 8.88
C GLU A 172 -4.81 3.19 9.60
N MET A 173 -3.60 3.49 9.10
CA MET A 173 -2.79 4.60 9.58
C MET A 173 -2.16 5.29 8.36
N SER A 174 -2.39 6.58 8.20
CA SER A 174 -1.95 7.35 7.05
C SER A 174 -0.62 8.04 7.33
N MET A 175 0.31 7.90 6.39
CA MET A 175 1.59 8.62 6.36
C MET A 175 1.45 9.85 5.46
N THR A 176 2.10 10.96 5.86
CA THR A 176 2.23 12.12 4.98
C THR A 176 3.00 11.72 3.70
N PHE A 177 2.53 12.15 2.55
CA PHE A 177 3.14 11.84 1.26
C PHE A 177 4.61 12.30 1.17
N THR A 178 5.43 11.50 0.51
CA THR A 178 6.83 11.85 0.19
C THR A 178 7.22 11.29 -1.18
N THR A 179 8.49 11.41 -1.57
CA THR A 179 8.97 10.90 -2.88
C THR A 179 8.88 9.39 -2.96
N LEU A 180 8.82 8.83 -4.17
CA LEU A 180 8.54 7.43 -4.42
C LEU A 180 9.47 6.49 -3.63
N THR A 181 10.79 6.67 -3.74
CA THR A 181 11.77 5.81 -3.06
C THR A 181 11.67 5.95 -1.54
N ARG A 182 11.58 7.19 -1.04
CA ARG A 182 11.42 7.45 0.39
C ARG A 182 10.13 6.86 0.94
N MET A 183 9.01 6.99 0.22
CA MET A 183 7.74 6.41 0.64
C MET A 183 7.77 4.88 0.67
N ALA A 184 8.52 4.26 -0.25
CA ALA A 184 8.71 2.81 -0.21
C ALA A 184 9.56 2.37 0.99
N ASP A 185 10.62 3.12 1.34
CA ASP A 185 11.39 2.92 2.56
C ASP A 185 10.48 3.05 3.80
N ASP A 186 9.70 4.13 3.88
CA ASP A 186 8.81 4.43 5.00
C ASP A 186 7.70 3.37 5.15
N LEU A 187 7.16 2.83 4.06
CA LEU A 187 6.16 1.75 4.11
C LEU A 187 6.74 0.42 4.62
N LEU A 188 7.98 0.08 4.29
CA LEU A 188 8.64 -1.09 4.87
C LEU A 188 8.87 -0.90 6.36
N LEU A 189 9.32 0.28 6.77
CA LEU A 189 9.51 0.64 8.17
C LEU A 189 8.18 0.66 8.94
N TYR A 190 7.12 1.19 8.35
CA TYR A 190 5.74 1.15 8.86
C TYR A 190 5.32 -0.30 9.22
N LYS A 191 5.49 -1.23 8.27
CA LYS A 191 5.15 -2.64 8.50
C LYS A 191 6.02 -3.27 9.59
N TYR A 192 7.29 -2.93 9.62
CA TYR A 192 8.24 -3.40 10.63
C TYR A 192 7.84 -2.93 12.03
N ILE A 193 7.61 -1.64 12.20
CA ILE A 193 7.24 -1.04 13.50
C ILE A 193 5.93 -1.62 14.00
N ILE A 194 4.88 -1.66 13.17
CA ILE A 194 3.56 -2.18 13.57
C ILE A 194 3.67 -3.63 14.06
N LYS A 195 4.39 -4.51 13.32
CA LYS A 195 4.54 -5.91 13.70
C LYS A 195 5.29 -6.08 15.01
N ASN A 196 6.40 -5.36 15.20
CA ASN A 196 7.20 -5.45 16.42
C ASN A 196 6.46 -4.86 17.63
N MET A 197 5.81 -3.71 17.46
CA MET A 197 5.02 -3.11 18.51
C MET A 197 3.81 -3.97 18.89
N ALA A 198 3.09 -4.53 17.93
CA ALA A 198 1.99 -5.45 18.22
C ALA A 198 2.45 -6.65 19.07
N ARG A 199 3.56 -7.27 18.69
CA ARG A 199 4.17 -8.36 19.46
C ARG A 199 4.53 -7.94 20.90
N LYS A 200 5.07 -6.74 21.08
CA LYS A 200 5.41 -6.17 22.40
C LYS A 200 4.17 -6.03 23.30
N TYR A 201 3.00 -5.81 22.71
CA TYR A 201 1.72 -5.70 23.43
C TYR A 201 0.87 -6.98 23.38
N GLY A 202 1.49 -8.15 23.09
CA GLY A 202 0.81 -9.45 23.10
C GLY A 202 -0.20 -9.64 21.97
N LYS A 203 -0.12 -8.84 20.92
CA LYS A 203 -0.97 -8.94 19.73
C LYS A 203 -0.18 -9.43 18.51
N THR A 204 -0.87 -9.83 17.47
CA THR A 204 -0.28 -10.13 16.17
C THR A 204 -0.93 -9.31 15.07
N VAL A 205 -0.16 -8.94 14.05
CA VAL A 205 -0.65 -8.12 12.93
C VAL A 205 -0.45 -8.85 11.62
N THR A 206 -1.45 -8.76 10.76
CA THR A 206 -1.35 -9.23 9.39
C THR A 206 -1.69 -8.12 8.40
N PHE A 207 -0.88 -8.04 7.33
CA PHE A 207 -1.15 -7.27 6.13
C PHE A 207 -1.74 -8.15 5.00
N MET A 208 -2.26 -9.31 5.35
CA MET A 208 -2.93 -10.21 4.41
C MET A 208 -4.15 -9.52 3.81
N PRO A 209 -4.34 -9.53 2.48
CA PRO A 209 -5.44 -8.81 1.84
C PRO A 209 -6.83 -9.25 2.29
N LYS A 210 -7.05 -10.55 2.48
CA LYS A 210 -8.34 -11.11 2.89
C LYS A 210 -8.16 -12.19 3.96
N PRO A 211 -7.92 -11.79 5.24
CA PRO A 211 -7.73 -12.76 6.31
C PRO A 211 -9.05 -13.35 6.82
N ILE A 212 -10.18 -12.63 6.65
CA ILE A 212 -11.50 -13.04 7.13
C ILE A 212 -12.45 -13.14 5.93
N PHE A 213 -13.06 -14.33 5.76
CA PHE A 213 -14.11 -14.53 4.76
C PHE A 213 -15.41 -13.85 5.20
N GLY A 214 -16.14 -13.26 4.24
CA GLY A 214 -17.46 -12.66 4.51
C GLY A 214 -17.43 -11.26 5.14
N ASP A 215 -16.24 -10.63 5.29
CA ASP A 215 -16.11 -9.27 5.78
C ASP A 215 -15.21 -8.42 4.84
N ASN A 216 -15.00 -7.14 5.13
CA ASN A 216 -14.11 -6.28 4.36
C ASN A 216 -12.66 -6.78 4.38
N SER A 217 -11.88 -6.31 3.46
CA SER A 217 -10.52 -6.75 3.17
C SER A 217 -9.54 -5.60 3.29
N SER A 218 -8.26 -5.87 3.50
CA SER A 218 -7.21 -4.87 3.58
C SER A 218 -6.64 -4.53 2.20
N GLY A 219 -6.78 -3.28 1.82
CA GLY A 219 -6.14 -2.69 0.65
C GLY A 219 -4.82 -2.01 0.97
N MET A 220 -4.20 -1.49 -0.07
CA MET A 220 -3.15 -0.50 -0.02
C MET A 220 -3.38 0.46 -1.17
N HIS A 221 -4.34 1.36 -1.00
CA HIS A 221 -4.64 2.36 -2.03
C HIS A 221 -3.44 3.28 -2.21
N VAL A 222 -2.98 3.46 -3.43
CA VAL A 222 -1.78 4.24 -3.72
C VAL A 222 -2.15 5.56 -4.37
N HIS A 223 -1.96 6.65 -3.64
CA HIS A 223 -2.05 8.00 -4.17
C HIS A 223 -0.74 8.38 -4.85
N SER A 224 -0.85 9.03 -6.01
CA SER A 224 0.31 9.56 -6.73
C SER A 224 0.03 10.91 -7.35
N SER A 225 1.06 11.74 -7.45
CA SER A 225 1.04 13.01 -8.16
C SER A 225 2.41 13.38 -8.73
N LEU A 226 2.41 14.08 -9.85
CA LEU A 226 3.62 14.59 -10.50
C LEU A 226 3.75 16.09 -10.27
N TRP A 227 4.97 16.53 -10.00
CA TRP A 227 5.26 17.94 -9.73
C TRP A 227 6.43 18.40 -10.56
N LYS A 228 6.35 19.67 -11.00
CA LYS A 228 7.39 20.34 -11.75
C LYS A 228 7.52 21.80 -11.30
N ASP A 229 8.72 22.24 -10.99
CA ASP A 229 9.00 23.59 -10.51
C ASP A 229 8.09 23.99 -9.32
N GLY A 230 7.87 23.08 -8.39
CA GLY A 230 7.04 23.25 -7.21
C GLY A 230 5.52 23.33 -7.49
N LYS A 231 5.07 23.00 -8.71
CA LYS A 231 3.65 23.01 -9.11
C LYS A 231 3.16 21.59 -9.39
N ASN A 232 1.94 21.32 -8.94
CA ASN A 232 1.27 20.05 -9.21
C ASN A 232 0.82 19.98 -10.68
N VAL A 233 1.40 19.07 -11.46
CA VAL A 233 1.11 18.88 -12.90
C VAL A 233 -0.27 18.32 -13.15
N PHE A 234 -0.89 17.68 -12.13
CA PHE A 234 -2.20 17.06 -12.27
C PHE A 234 -3.38 18.03 -12.12
N TYR A 235 -3.13 19.28 -11.74
CA TYR A 235 -4.19 20.25 -11.50
C TYR A 235 -4.54 21.08 -12.72
N ASP A 236 -5.83 21.20 -13.02
CA ASP A 236 -6.46 22.17 -13.91
C ASP A 236 -7.86 22.49 -13.39
N GLU A 237 -8.08 23.75 -12.98
CA GLU A 237 -9.36 24.19 -12.42
C GLU A 237 -10.56 23.90 -13.32
N LYS A 238 -10.37 23.95 -14.65
CA LYS A 238 -11.43 23.79 -15.64
C LYS A 238 -11.66 22.33 -16.05
N GLY A 239 -10.75 21.42 -15.66
CA GLY A 239 -10.85 20.03 -16.03
C GLY A 239 -11.85 19.24 -15.17
N TYR A 240 -12.30 18.07 -15.68
CA TYR A 240 -13.12 17.15 -14.91
C TYR A 240 -12.43 16.84 -13.56
N ALA A 241 -13.19 16.96 -12.47
CA ALA A 241 -12.68 16.77 -11.11
C ALA A 241 -11.45 17.64 -10.76
N GLY A 242 -11.17 18.73 -11.51
CA GLY A 242 -9.98 19.56 -11.36
C GLY A 242 -8.70 18.90 -11.88
N LEU A 243 -8.80 17.96 -12.82
CA LEU A 243 -7.68 17.27 -13.43
C LEU A 243 -7.19 17.95 -14.71
N SER A 244 -5.88 18.06 -14.84
CA SER A 244 -5.26 18.44 -16.10
C SER A 244 -5.36 17.32 -17.14
N GLN A 245 -5.12 17.67 -18.42
CA GLN A 245 -5.04 16.67 -19.49
C GLN A 245 -3.88 15.68 -19.24
N THR A 246 -2.79 16.13 -18.64
CA THR A 246 -1.67 15.27 -18.25
C THR A 246 -2.11 14.21 -17.23
N ALA A 247 -2.90 14.60 -16.23
CA ALA A 247 -3.44 13.65 -15.26
C ALA A 247 -4.41 12.65 -15.91
N LYS A 248 -5.21 13.06 -16.88
CA LYS A 248 -6.08 12.14 -17.64
C LYS A 248 -5.26 11.12 -18.42
N TYR A 249 -4.22 11.53 -19.10
CA TYR A 249 -3.32 10.60 -19.80
C TYR A 249 -2.60 9.66 -18.83
N TYR A 250 -2.18 10.14 -17.65
CA TYR A 250 -1.64 9.30 -16.59
C TYR A 250 -2.63 8.20 -16.20
N ILE A 251 -3.90 8.55 -15.95
CA ILE A 251 -4.97 7.59 -15.68
C ILE A 251 -5.13 6.62 -16.86
N GLY A 252 -5.12 7.11 -18.10
CA GLY A 252 -5.18 6.27 -19.30
C GLY A 252 -4.11 5.20 -19.32
N GLY A 253 -2.88 5.53 -18.93
CA GLY A 253 -1.79 4.58 -18.74
C GLY A 253 -2.09 3.54 -17.66
N LEU A 254 -2.55 3.97 -16.49
CA LEU A 254 -2.93 3.05 -15.40
C LEU A 254 -4.02 2.07 -15.84
N LEU A 255 -5.07 2.54 -16.50
CA LEU A 255 -6.17 1.68 -16.97
C LEU A 255 -5.71 0.70 -18.04
N LYS A 256 -4.89 1.15 -19.01
CA LYS A 256 -4.34 0.29 -20.08
C LYS A 256 -3.49 -0.84 -19.49
N HIS A 257 -2.65 -0.51 -18.52
CA HIS A 257 -1.70 -1.45 -17.94
C HIS A 257 -2.22 -2.15 -16.67
N ALA A 258 -3.45 -1.88 -16.23
CA ALA A 258 -4.02 -2.45 -14.99
C ALA A 258 -3.86 -3.96 -14.87
N PRO A 259 -4.14 -4.79 -15.90
CA PRO A 259 -3.95 -6.24 -15.80
C PRO A 259 -2.48 -6.64 -15.53
N ALA A 260 -1.52 -5.94 -16.13
CA ALA A 260 -0.10 -6.21 -15.89
C ALA A 260 0.36 -5.66 -14.53
N LEU A 261 -0.17 -4.51 -14.11
CA LEU A 261 0.14 -3.93 -12.80
C LEU A 261 -0.26 -4.86 -11.65
N LEU A 262 -1.36 -5.61 -11.78
CA LEU A 262 -1.82 -6.55 -10.74
C LEU A 262 -0.76 -7.61 -10.39
N ALA A 263 0.08 -8.02 -11.33
CA ALA A 263 1.17 -8.95 -11.05
C ALA A 263 2.17 -8.44 -10.00
N LEU A 264 2.34 -7.12 -9.90
CA LEU A 264 3.25 -6.47 -8.96
C LEU A 264 2.52 -5.84 -7.75
N THR A 265 1.29 -5.42 -7.93
CA THR A 265 0.52 -4.67 -6.92
C THR A 265 -0.43 -5.55 -6.11
N SER A 266 -0.79 -6.74 -6.64
CA SER A 266 -1.67 -7.73 -6.01
C SER A 266 -1.08 -9.14 -6.22
N PRO A 267 0.12 -9.43 -5.66
CA PRO A 267 0.99 -10.52 -6.12
C PRO A 267 0.64 -11.91 -5.55
N THR A 268 -0.39 -12.01 -4.70
CA THR A 268 -0.73 -13.28 -4.04
C THR A 268 -2.10 -13.81 -4.48
N THR A 269 -2.33 -15.11 -4.31
CA THR A 269 -3.67 -15.69 -4.52
C THR A 269 -4.71 -15.08 -3.59
N ASN A 270 -4.30 -14.67 -2.38
CA ASN A 270 -5.17 -14.00 -1.43
C ASN A 270 -5.53 -12.57 -1.86
N SER A 271 -4.69 -11.91 -2.66
CA SER A 271 -5.01 -10.61 -3.28
C SER A 271 -6.31 -10.69 -4.10
N TYR A 272 -6.50 -11.78 -4.83
CA TYR A 272 -7.71 -11.99 -5.65
C TYR A 272 -8.93 -12.45 -4.83
N ARG A 273 -8.74 -12.88 -3.58
CA ARG A 273 -9.83 -13.06 -2.62
C ARG A 273 -10.36 -11.73 -2.11
N ARG A 274 -9.50 -10.68 -2.11
CA ARG A 274 -9.89 -9.31 -1.81
C ARG A 274 -10.67 -8.67 -2.96
N LEU A 275 -10.22 -8.83 -4.20
CA LEU A 275 -10.78 -8.16 -5.38
C LEU A 275 -12.10 -8.81 -5.83
N VAL A 276 -13.13 -8.66 -4.98
CA VAL A 276 -14.49 -9.19 -5.19
C VAL A 276 -15.53 -8.09 -4.96
N PRO A 277 -16.68 -8.12 -5.67
CA PRO A 277 -17.74 -7.11 -5.51
C PRO A 277 -18.33 -7.07 -4.10
N GLY A 278 -18.83 -5.90 -3.68
CA GLY A 278 -19.59 -5.73 -2.44
C GLY A 278 -18.76 -5.53 -1.17
N TYR A 279 -17.43 -5.40 -1.27
CA TYR A 279 -16.52 -5.17 -0.14
C TYR A 279 -15.59 -3.97 -0.37
N GLU A 280 -16.06 -2.95 -1.10
CA GLU A 280 -15.31 -1.72 -1.42
C GLU A 280 -14.00 -1.94 -2.20
N ALA A 281 -13.77 -3.15 -2.69
CA ALA A 281 -12.62 -3.47 -3.53
C ALA A 281 -12.90 -3.11 -5.00
N PRO A 282 -11.90 -2.58 -5.74
CA PRO A 282 -12.08 -2.22 -7.14
C PRO A 282 -12.06 -3.46 -8.02
N VAL A 283 -13.12 -3.71 -8.75
CA VAL A 283 -13.24 -4.86 -9.67
C VAL A 283 -13.47 -4.43 -11.12
N ASN A 284 -13.49 -3.12 -11.38
CA ASN A 284 -13.77 -2.55 -12.69
C ASN A 284 -12.62 -1.63 -13.11
N ILE A 285 -12.11 -1.82 -14.33
CA ILE A 285 -11.06 -0.99 -14.92
C ILE A 285 -11.70 0.30 -15.46
N ALA A 286 -11.95 1.24 -14.57
CA ALA A 286 -12.56 2.52 -14.84
C ALA A 286 -11.97 3.60 -13.94
N TYR A 287 -12.25 4.87 -14.23
CA TYR A 287 -11.91 5.97 -13.32
C TYR A 287 -13.15 6.82 -13.03
N SER A 288 -13.13 7.46 -11.87
CA SER A 288 -14.25 8.31 -11.44
C SER A 288 -13.86 9.23 -10.28
N GLN A 289 -14.58 10.34 -10.14
CA GLN A 289 -14.50 11.18 -8.95
C GLN A 289 -15.31 10.56 -7.81
N ARG A 290 -14.71 10.39 -6.64
CA ARG A 290 -15.33 9.89 -5.39
C ARG A 290 -15.83 8.43 -5.39
N ASN A 291 -15.90 7.76 -6.51
CA ASN A 291 -16.46 6.43 -6.63
C ASN A 291 -15.44 5.36 -6.20
N ARG A 292 -15.75 4.57 -5.17
CA ARG A 292 -14.88 3.51 -4.64
C ARG A 292 -14.93 2.20 -5.43
N SER A 293 -15.89 2.03 -6.35
CA SER A 293 -15.99 0.84 -7.21
C SER A 293 -15.04 0.87 -8.43
N ALA A 294 -14.47 2.05 -8.75
CA ALA A 294 -13.52 2.24 -9.83
C ALA A 294 -12.07 1.96 -9.36
N ILE A 295 -11.24 1.37 -10.25
CA ILE A 295 -9.83 1.07 -9.95
C ILE A 295 -8.98 2.34 -9.79
N CYS A 296 -9.30 3.41 -10.52
CA CYS A 296 -8.72 4.74 -10.36
C CYS A 296 -9.77 5.71 -9.81
N ARG A 297 -9.53 6.23 -8.61
CA ARG A 297 -10.39 7.23 -7.97
C ARG A 297 -9.69 8.58 -7.93
N ILE A 298 -10.45 9.66 -8.12
CA ILE A 298 -9.97 11.02 -7.92
C ILE A 298 -10.59 11.55 -6.62
N PRO A 299 -9.82 11.68 -5.53
CA PRO A 299 -10.32 12.25 -4.29
C PRO A 299 -10.86 13.67 -4.48
N ALA A 300 -12.04 13.95 -3.89
CA ALA A 300 -12.63 15.27 -3.95
C ALA A 300 -11.85 16.25 -3.09
N ASN A 301 -11.05 17.09 -3.75
CA ASN A 301 -10.32 18.17 -3.10
C ASN A 301 -10.23 19.38 -4.05
N LYS A 302 -10.47 20.58 -3.52
CA LYS A 302 -10.43 21.84 -4.28
C LYS A 302 -9.02 22.44 -4.36
N SER A 303 -8.12 22.04 -3.45
CA SER A 303 -6.75 22.57 -3.45
C SER A 303 -5.95 22.05 -4.63
N SER A 304 -5.30 22.96 -5.36
CA SER A 304 -4.36 22.60 -6.43
C SER A 304 -3.22 21.70 -5.94
N LYS A 305 -2.73 21.93 -4.72
CA LYS A 305 -1.65 21.13 -4.13
C LYS A 305 -2.08 19.72 -3.74
N ALA A 306 -3.37 19.49 -3.50
CA ALA A 306 -3.89 18.19 -3.07
C ALA A 306 -4.43 17.32 -4.23
N LYS A 307 -4.30 17.78 -5.49
CA LYS A 307 -4.78 17.02 -6.63
C LYS A 307 -3.89 15.81 -6.87
N ARG A 308 -4.50 14.62 -6.93
CA ARG A 308 -3.82 13.33 -7.05
C ARG A 308 -4.74 12.27 -7.65
N VAL A 309 -4.15 11.19 -8.10
CA VAL A 309 -4.85 9.98 -8.55
C VAL A 309 -4.62 8.89 -7.51
N GLU A 310 -5.67 8.18 -7.17
CA GLU A 310 -5.66 7.03 -6.27
C GLU A 310 -5.85 5.76 -7.09
N PHE A 311 -4.85 4.90 -7.12
CA PHE A 311 -4.92 3.57 -7.71
C PHE A 311 -5.25 2.55 -6.61
N ARG A 312 -6.44 1.96 -6.67
CA ARG A 312 -7.05 1.22 -5.56
C ARG A 312 -6.80 -0.30 -5.57
N ALA A 313 -6.24 -0.82 -6.66
CA ALA A 313 -5.99 -2.25 -6.79
C ALA A 313 -4.94 -2.82 -5.82
N PRO A 314 -3.85 -2.11 -5.48
CA PRO A 314 -2.78 -2.67 -4.68
C PRO A 314 -3.24 -3.16 -3.31
N ASP A 315 -2.52 -4.14 -2.78
CA ASP A 315 -2.57 -4.53 -1.38
C ASP A 315 -1.17 -4.56 -0.75
N ALA A 316 -1.14 -4.63 0.57
CA ALA A 316 0.09 -4.48 1.32
C ALA A 316 1.05 -5.69 1.27
N THR A 317 0.72 -6.77 0.52
CA THR A 317 1.68 -7.86 0.23
C THR A 317 2.65 -7.49 -0.89
N ALA A 318 2.34 -6.45 -1.65
CA ALA A 318 3.21 -5.95 -2.71
C ALA A 318 4.56 -5.46 -2.16
N ASN A 319 5.62 -5.64 -2.94
CA ASN A 319 6.87 -4.93 -2.70
C ASN A 319 6.68 -3.45 -3.11
N PRO A 320 6.81 -2.48 -2.18
CA PRO A 320 6.46 -1.09 -2.46
C PRO A 320 7.35 -0.45 -3.53
N TYR A 321 8.64 -0.77 -3.56
CA TYR A 321 9.54 -0.24 -4.57
C TYR A 321 9.10 -0.63 -5.98
N LEU A 322 8.75 -1.91 -6.18
CA LEU A 322 8.30 -2.43 -7.47
C LEU A 322 6.91 -1.93 -7.83
N ALA A 323 5.98 -1.94 -6.86
CA ALA A 323 4.61 -1.51 -7.07
C ALA A 323 4.53 -0.01 -7.45
N PHE A 324 5.21 0.85 -6.70
CA PHE A 324 5.20 2.29 -6.98
C PHE A 324 5.91 2.62 -8.29
N SER A 325 7.03 1.94 -8.58
CA SER A 325 7.72 2.08 -9.86
C SER A 325 6.84 1.68 -11.04
N ALA A 326 6.15 0.55 -10.95
CA ALA A 326 5.25 0.09 -12.00
C ALA A 326 4.08 1.05 -12.22
N ILE A 327 3.45 1.56 -11.15
CA ILE A 327 2.39 2.57 -11.23
C ILE A 327 2.91 3.84 -11.91
N LEU A 328 4.09 4.34 -11.51
CA LEU A 328 4.69 5.52 -12.13
C LEU A 328 4.97 5.31 -13.62
N MET A 329 5.60 4.19 -13.97
CA MET A 329 5.96 3.88 -15.36
C MET A 329 4.72 3.72 -16.25
N ALA A 330 3.66 3.06 -15.76
CA ALA A 330 2.38 2.97 -16.47
C ALA A 330 1.75 4.35 -16.71
N GLY A 331 1.79 5.21 -15.70
CA GLY A 331 1.30 6.58 -15.82
C GLY A 331 2.12 7.43 -16.81
N ILE A 332 3.45 7.32 -16.78
CA ILE A 332 4.35 8.01 -17.74
C ILE A 332 4.08 7.52 -19.17
N ASP A 333 3.94 6.20 -19.39
CA ASP A 333 3.55 5.64 -20.69
C ASP A 333 2.25 6.27 -21.18
N GLY A 334 1.27 6.41 -20.30
CA GLY A 334 0.01 7.09 -20.60
C GLY A 334 0.19 8.53 -21.07
N ILE A 335 1.06 9.30 -20.41
CA ILE A 335 1.33 10.69 -20.78
C ILE A 335 2.09 10.77 -22.11
N MET A 336 3.16 9.99 -22.25
CA MET A 336 4.03 10.02 -23.44
C MET A 336 3.27 9.61 -24.69
N ASN A 337 2.39 8.62 -24.60
CA ASN A 337 1.57 8.11 -25.71
C ASN A 337 0.18 8.74 -25.79
N LYS A 338 -0.15 9.73 -24.92
CA LYS A 338 -1.45 10.42 -24.89
C LYS A 338 -2.63 9.44 -24.84
N ILE A 339 -2.52 8.44 -23.95
CA ILE A 339 -3.53 7.38 -23.83
C ILE A 339 -4.79 7.97 -23.19
N ASP A 340 -5.87 7.97 -23.96
CA ASP A 340 -7.16 8.45 -23.47
C ASP A 340 -7.78 7.44 -22.49
N PRO A 341 -8.13 7.82 -21.25
CA PRO A 341 -8.81 6.95 -20.30
C PRO A 341 -10.28 6.68 -20.65
N GLY A 342 -10.85 7.33 -21.66
CA GLY A 342 -12.27 7.34 -21.97
C GLY A 342 -13.09 8.22 -21.02
N GLU A 343 -14.40 8.00 -20.98
CA GLU A 343 -15.30 8.78 -20.12
C GLU A 343 -15.28 8.27 -18.67
N PRO A 344 -15.34 9.19 -17.68
CA PRO A 344 -15.43 8.80 -16.27
C PRO A 344 -16.75 8.07 -15.98
N LYS A 345 -16.72 7.17 -14.99
CA LYS A 345 -17.88 6.37 -14.58
C LYS A 345 -18.35 6.79 -13.18
N ASP A 346 -19.17 7.85 -13.13
CA ASP A 346 -19.68 8.41 -11.88
C ASP A 346 -20.99 7.73 -11.39
N VAL A 347 -21.05 6.39 -11.55
CA VAL A 347 -22.18 5.53 -11.18
C VAL A 347 -21.68 4.35 -10.37
N ASP A 348 -22.56 3.71 -9.59
CA ASP A 348 -22.19 2.48 -8.89
C ASP A 348 -21.96 1.34 -9.88
N LEU A 349 -20.68 0.97 -10.05
CA LEU A 349 -20.27 -0.06 -11.01
C LEU A 349 -20.66 -1.49 -10.56
N TYR A 350 -21.01 -1.70 -9.29
CA TYR A 350 -21.49 -2.99 -8.82
C TYR A 350 -22.91 -3.30 -9.25
N GLU A 351 -23.75 -2.27 -9.46
CA GLU A 351 -25.17 -2.40 -9.79
C GLU A 351 -25.49 -2.19 -11.27
N LEU A 352 -24.48 -1.98 -12.12
CA LEU A 352 -24.70 -1.80 -13.55
C LEU A 352 -25.35 -3.03 -14.20
N PRO A 353 -26.27 -2.83 -15.17
CA PRO A 353 -26.80 -3.91 -16.00
C PRO A 353 -25.67 -4.67 -16.71
N ALA A 354 -25.89 -5.98 -16.93
CA ALA A 354 -24.87 -6.85 -17.56
C ALA A 354 -24.37 -6.33 -18.92
N ALA A 355 -25.25 -5.72 -19.73
CA ALA A 355 -24.89 -5.13 -21.00
C ALA A 355 -23.93 -3.94 -20.86
N GLU A 356 -24.10 -3.11 -19.81
CA GLU A 356 -23.23 -1.97 -19.55
C GLU A 356 -21.91 -2.43 -18.89
N LYS A 357 -21.95 -3.45 -18.02
CA LYS A 357 -20.74 -4.08 -17.45
C LYS A 357 -19.83 -4.66 -18.54
N ALA A 358 -20.41 -5.21 -19.61
CA ALA A 358 -19.64 -5.78 -20.73
C ALA A 358 -18.83 -4.69 -21.50
N LEU A 359 -19.17 -3.42 -21.36
CA LEU A 359 -18.46 -2.28 -21.96
C LEU A 359 -17.32 -1.75 -21.07
N ILE A 360 -17.25 -2.21 -19.83
CA ILE A 360 -16.19 -1.85 -18.88
C ILE A 360 -15.23 -3.05 -18.81
N LYS A 361 -13.96 -2.80 -19.05
CA LYS A 361 -12.93 -3.84 -19.03
C LYS A 361 -12.65 -4.37 -17.62
#